data_52b9e0892afeb09f9fdf167f25c866f7
#
_entry.id   52b9e0892afeb09f9fdf167f25c866f7
#
_cell.length_a   1.000
_cell.length_b   1.000
_cell.length_c   1.000
_cell.angle_alpha   90.00
_cell.angle_beta   90.00
_cell.angle_gamma   90.00
#
_symmetry.space_group_name_H-M   'P 1'
#
loop_
_entity.id
_entity.type
_entity.pdbx_description
1 polymer ?
#
loop_
_entity_poly.entity_id
_entity_poly.type
_entity_poly.pdbx_seq_one_letter_code
_entity_poly.pdbx_strand_id
1 'polypeptide(L)'
;MKKFLKTLVLLFLLCVVLLALPPVRRQVEQRLYPRKYNDLVEQYAAEYDLDPLLVYSFIRTESGFDSGATSSVDARGLMQMTEETFLWLRSKLGLGEEVSFGDLYDPDVSIR
;
A
#
# COMPACT_ATOMS: atom_id res chain seq x y z
N MET A 1 0.78 46.01 3.44
CA MET A 1 0.05 45.03 2.62
C MET A 1 0.87 44.51 1.44
N LYS A 2 1.35 45.38 0.53
CA LYS A 2 2.16 44.95 -0.64
C LYS A 2 3.47 44.23 -0.32
N LYS A 3 4.18 44.61 0.75
CA LYS A 3 5.42 43.92 1.20
C LYS A 3 5.12 42.53 1.75
N PHE A 4 4.06 42.39 2.55
CA PHE A 4 3.60 41.10 3.11
C PHE A 4 3.21 40.13 2.01
N LEU A 5 2.47 40.58 1.01
CA LEU A 5 2.07 39.74 -0.13
C LEU A 5 3.29 39.27 -0.95
N LYS A 6 4.30 40.15 -1.18
CA LYS A 6 5.53 39.76 -1.87
C LYS A 6 6.32 38.71 -1.10
N THR A 7 6.40 38.83 0.23
CA THR A 7 7.06 37.84 1.07
C THR A 7 6.33 36.50 1.03
N LEU A 8 5.02 36.49 1.06
CA LEU A 8 4.20 35.28 0.96
C LEU A 8 4.40 34.57 -0.38
N VAL A 9 4.40 35.30 -1.49
CA VAL A 9 4.66 34.77 -2.83
C VAL A 9 6.09 34.19 -2.92
N LEU A 10 7.08 34.88 -2.36
CA LEU A 10 8.46 34.41 -2.35
C LEU A 10 8.61 33.10 -1.57
N LEU A 11 7.99 33.00 -0.40
CA LEU A 11 7.97 31.78 0.42
C LEU A 11 7.26 30.62 -0.30
N PHE A 12 6.17 30.91 -0.97
CA PHE A 12 5.46 29.92 -1.78
C PHE A 12 6.33 29.39 -2.93
N LEU A 13 7.00 30.28 -3.67
CA LEU A 13 7.91 29.91 -4.77
C LEU A 13 9.10 29.10 -4.23
N LEU A 14 9.67 29.50 -3.09
CA LEU A 14 10.74 28.76 -2.44
C LEU A 14 10.29 27.35 -2.05
N CYS A 15 9.09 27.21 -1.50
CA CYS A 15 8.50 25.92 -1.13
C CYS A 15 8.33 25.01 -2.38
N VAL A 16 7.82 25.58 -3.48
CA VAL A 16 7.68 24.84 -4.76
C VAL A 16 9.03 24.38 -5.30
N VAL A 17 10.06 25.23 -5.24
CA VAL A 17 11.42 24.89 -5.68
C VAL A 17 12.01 23.78 -4.78
N LEU A 18 11.85 23.88 -3.46
CA LEU A 18 12.34 22.86 -2.52
C LEU A 18 11.67 21.50 -2.74
N LEU A 19 10.36 21.49 -3.00
CA LEU A 19 9.61 20.26 -3.31
C LEU A 19 9.99 19.66 -4.68
N ALA A 20 10.50 20.48 -5.60
CA ALA A 20 11.01 20.01 -6.90
C ALA A 20 12.41 19.38 -6.81
N LEU A 21 13.14 19.58 -5.70
CA LEU A 21 14.46 18.97 -5.51
C LEU A 21 14.33 17.43 -5.35
N PRO A 22 15.13 16.64 -6.11
CA PRO A 22 15.03 15.18 -6.09
C PRO A 22 15.06 14.54 -4.69
N PRO A 23 15.95 14.96 -3.74
CA PRO A 23 16.00 14.35 -2.42
C PRO A 23 14.74 14.66 -1.57
N VAL A 24 14.21 15.88 -1.67
CA VAL A 24 13.01 16.28 -0.92
C VAL A 24 11.78 15.59 -1.48
N ARG A 25 11.63 15.55 -2.80
CA ARG A 25 10.58 14.83 -3.49
C ARG A 25 10.59 13.35 -3.10
N ARG A 26 11.75 12.70 -3.11
CA ARG A 26 11.91 11.28 -2.73
C ARG A 26 11.49 11.03 -1.28
N GLN A 27 11.86 11.91 -0.34
CA GLN A 27 11.44 11.81 1.06
C GLN A 27 9.92 11.96 1.23
N VAL A 28 9.31 12.91 0.51
CA VAL A 28 7.85 13.11 0.53
C VAL A 28 7.16 11.88 -0.07
N GLU A 29 7.62 11.37 -1.20
CA GLU A 29 7.10 10.16 -1.82
C GLU A 29 7.20 8.95 -0.89
N GLN A 30 8.33 8.73 -0.21
CA GLN A 30 8.51 7.63 0.73
C GLN A 30 7.60 7.73 1.97
N ARG A 31 7.26 8.95 2.42
CA ARG A 31 6.31 9.16 3.52
C ARG A 31 4.86 8.98 3.10
N LEU A 32 4.52 9.46 1.91
CA LEU A 32 3.16 9.35 1.38
C LEU A 32 2.84 7.94 0.85
N TYR A 33 3.87 7.25 0.35
CA TYR A 33 3.77 5.92 -0.24
C TYR A 33 4.80 4.99 0.40
N PRO A 34 4.60 4.56 1.66
CA PRO A 34 5.50 3.62 2.30
C PRO A 34 5.49 2.30 1.54
N ARG A 35 6.66 1.86 1.10
CA ARG A 35 6.84 0.56 0.45
C ARG A 35 7.11 -0.51 1.50
N LYS A 36 6.17 -0.71 2.41
CA LYS A 36 6.23 -1.85 3.33
C LYS A 36 6.01 -3.15 2.54
N TYR A 37 6.62 -4.22 3.02
CA TYR A 37 6.54 -5.55 2.39
C TYR A 37 7.07 -5.60 0.96
N ASN A 38 8.11 -4.79 0.66
CA ASN A 38 8.67 -4.63 -0.68
C ASN A 38 9.01 -5.96 -1.34
N ASP A 39 9.70 -6.85 -0.61
CA ASP A 39 10.16 -8.12 -1.16
C ASP A 39 8.98 -9.01 -1.59
N LEU A 40 7.92 -9.07 -0.80
CA LEU A 40 6.70 -9.82 -1.12
C LEU A 40 5.94 -9.21 -2.28
N VAL A 41 5.76 -7.87 -2.27
CA VAL A 41 5.04 -7.18 -3.35
C VAL A 41 5.75 -7.35 -4.68
N GLU A 42 7.08 -7.13 -4.73
CA GLU A 42 7.86 -7.29 -5.95
C GLU A 42 7.86 -8.75 -6.43
N GLN A 43 7.98 -9.71 -5.51
CA GLN A 43 7.94 -11.14 -5.84
C GLN A 43 6.61 -11.52 -6.49
N TYR A 44 5.49 -11.27 -5.83
CA TYR A 44 4.18 -11.69 -6.35
C TYR A 44 3.72 -10.87 -7.55
N ALA A 45 4.05 -9.58 -7.61
CA ALA A 45 3.79 -8.79 -8.80
C ALA A 45 4.51 -9.35 -10.03
N ALA A 46 5.78 -9.75 -9.88
CA ALA A 46 6.54 -10.40 -10.96
C ALA A 46 5.98 -11.77 -11.32
N GLU A 47 5.56 -12.59 -10.34
CA GLU A 47 5.00 -13.92 -10.55
C GLU A 47 3.69 -13.87 -11.36
N TYR A 48 2.85 -12.86 -11.11
CA TYR A 48 1.54 -12.71 -11.75
C TYR A 48 1.51 -11.66 -12.89
N ASP A 49 2.68 -11.16 -13.31
CA ASP A 49 2.82 -10.12 -14.36
C ASP A 49 1.98 -8.87 -14.07
N LEU A 50 2.04 -8.41 -12.82
CA LEU A 50 1.35 -7.21 -12.33
C LEU A 50 2.32 -6.05 -12.13
N ASP A 51 1.83 -4.82 -12.26
CA ASP A 51 2.56 -3.64 -11.84
C ASP A 51 2.63 -3.59 -10.29
N PRO A 52 3.83 -3.60 -9.67
CA PRO A 52 3.97 -3.49 -8.23
C PRO A 52 3.26 -2.28 -7.63
N LEU A 53 3.19 -1.16 -8.36
CA LEU A 53 2.47 0.04 -7.90
C LEU A 53 0.98 -0.20 -7.75
N LEU A 54 0.40 -1.07 -8.57
CA LEU A 54 -1.00 -1.48 -8.43
C LEU A 54 -1.21 -2.22 -7.10
N VAL A 55 -0.34 -3.19 -6.78
CA VAL A 55 -0.40 -3.95 -5.52
C VAL A 55 -0.24 -3.02 -4.31
N TYR A 56 0.73 -2.11 -4.33
CA TYR A 56 0.90 -1.10 -3.28
C TYR A 56 -0.33 -0.22 -3.09
N SER A 57 -0.98 0.17 -4.19
CA SER A 57 -2.19 1.00 -4.16
C SER A 57 -3.36 0.27 -3.50
N PHE A 58 -3.52 -1.02 -3.79
CA PHE A 58 -4.52 -1.87 -3.14
C PHE A 58 -4.27 -1.98 -1.64
N ILE A 59 -3.08 -2.40 -1.23
CA ILE A 59 -2.72 -2.55 0.18
C ILE A 59 -2.95 -1.25 0.95
N ARG A 60 -2.56 -0.12 0.35
CA ARG A 60 -2.77 1.19 0.98
C ARG A 60 -4.25 1.52 1.16
N THR A 61 -5.05 1.26 0.15
CA THR A 61 -6.50 1.57 0.17
C THR A 61 -7.25 0.66 1.14
N GLU A 62 -6.91 -0.63 1.15
CA GLU A 62 -7.63 -1.65 1.91
C GLU A 62 -7.26 -1.63 3.40
N SER A 63 -5.98 -1.57 3.73
CA SER A 63 -5.51 -1.71 5.12
C SER A 63 -4.59 -0.59 5.61
N GLY A 64 -4.15 0.32 4.73
CA GLY A 64 -3.10 1.28 5.08
C GLY A 64 -1.78 0.59 5.49
N PHE A 65 -1.48 -0.59 4.97
CA PHE A 65 -0.33 -1.44 5.33
C PHE A 65 -0.40 -2.03 6.75
N ASP A 66 -1.57 -2.14 7.32
CA ASP A 66 -1.80 -2.85 8.59
C ASP A 66 -2.15 -4.31 8.32
N SER A 67 -1.20 -5.22 8.57
CA SER A 67 -1.42 -6.66 8.38
C SER A 67 -2.43 -7.25 9.38
N GLY A 68 -2.64 -6.59 10.52
CA GLY A 68 -3.62 -6.99 11.53
C GLY A 68 -5.02 -6.42 11.31
N ALA A 69 -5.24 -5.68 10.21
CA ALA A 69 -6.53 -5.01 9.97
C ALA A 69 -7.68 -6.02 9.83
N THR A 70 -8.80 -5.68 10.48
CA THR A 70 -10.08 -6.39 10.37
C THR A 70 -11.20 -5.37 10.22
N SER A 71 -12.00 -5.50 9.17
CA SER A 71 -13.13 -4.61 8.94
C SER A 71 -14.40 -5.03 9.70
N SER A 72 -15.44 -4.19 9.65
CA SER A 72 -16.75 -4.48 10.26
C SER A 72 -17.46 -5.70 9.64
N VAL A 73 -17.06 -6.11 8.44
CA VAL A 73 -17.57 -7.30 7.74
C VAL A 73 -16.60 -8.47 7.78
N ASP A 74 -15.65 -8.44 8.75
CA ASP A 74 -14.61 -9.44 8.94
C ASP A 74 -13.70 -9.66 7.72
N ALA A 75 -13.48 -8.63 6.90
CA ALA A 75 -12.42 -8.66 5.91
C ALA A 75 -11.07 -8.49 6.60
N ARG A 76 -10.05 -9.31 6.24
CA ARG A 76 -8.81 -9.46 7.00
C ARG A 76 -7.55 -9.21 6.18
N GLY A 77 -6.51 -8.75 6.90
CA GLY A 77 -5.15 -8.62 6.41
C GLY A 77 -4.92 -7.46 5.46
N LEU A 78 -3.78 -7.48 4.79
CA LEU A 78 -3.32 -6.37 3.93
C LEU A 78 -4.27 -6.09 2.76
N MET A 79 -4.88 -7.12 2.20
CA MET A 79 -5.78 -7.02 1.03
C MET A 79 -7.27 -7.01 1.42
N GLN A 80 -7.60 -7.03 2.72
CA GLN A 80 -8.98 -7.01 3.24
C GLN A 80 -9.89 -8.04 2.57
N MET A 81 -9.46 -9.28 2.60
CA MET A 81 -10.19 -10.38 2.00
C MET A 81 -11.27 -10.92 2.95
N THR A 82 -12.48 -11.10 2.45
CA THR A 82 -13.56 -11.76 3.20
C THR A 82 -13.40 -13.29 3.15
N GLU A 83 -14.03 -14.00 4.12
CA GLU A 83 -13.93 -15.46 4.18
C GLU A 83 -14.46 -16.13 2.92
N GLU A 84 -15.56 -15.65 2.37
CA GLU A 84 -16.14 -16.18 1.13
C GLU A 84 -15.16 -16.07 -0.05
N THR A 85 -14.55 -14.90 -0.23
CA THR A 85 -13.54 -14.66 -1.27
C THR A 85 -12.31 -15.52 -1.05
N PHE A 86 -11.83 -15.63 0.20
CA PHE A 86 -10.70 -16.48 0.56
C PHE A 86 -10.95 -17.96 0.22
N LEU A 87 -12.09 -18.51 0.60
CA LEU A 87 -12.44 -19.91 0.31
C LEU A 87 -12.53 -20.17 -1.20
N TRP A 88 -13.09 -19.23 -1.94
CA TRP A 88 -13.14 -19.32 -3.39
C TRP A 88 -11.73 -19.29 -4.02
N LEU A 89 -10.87 -18.34 -3.61
CA LEU A 89 -9.48 -18.25 -4.10
C LEU A 89 -8.67 -19.48 -3.70
N ARG A 90 -8.76 -19.92 -2.44
CA ARG A 90 -8.09 -21.14 -1.95
C ARG A 90 -8.40 -22.34 -2.87
N SER A 91 -9.66 -22.52 -3.23
CA SER A 91 -10.09 -23.56 -4.16
C SER A 91 -9.53 -23.37 -5.58
N LYS A 92 -9.50 -22.12 -6.08
CA LYS A 92 -9.00 -21.80 -7.42
C LYS A 92 -7.49 -21.97 -7.56
N LEU A 93 -6.75 -21.60 -6.52
CA LEU A 93 -5.28 -21.69 -6.48
C LEU A 93 -4.80 -23.10 -6.10
N GLY A 94 -5.70 -24.02 -5.75
CA GLY A 94 -5.34 -25.37 -5.31
C GLY A 94 -4.58 -25.39 -3.98
N LEU A 95 -4.78 -24.38 -3.14
CA LEU A 95 -4.19 -24.34 -1.81
C LEU A 95 -4.91 -25.34 -0.91
N GLY A 96 -4.15 -26.11 -0.14
CA GLY A 96 -4.69 -27.09 0.78
C GLY A 96 -5.39 -26.48 2.00
N GLU A 97 -5.90 -27.35 2.87
CA GLU A 97 -6.57 -26.94 4.11
C GLU A 97 -5.58 -26.40 5.16
N GLU A 98 -4.27 -26.56 4.93
CA GLU A 98 -3.21 -25.99 5.76
C GLU A 98 -3.19 -24.47 5.77
N VAL A 99 -3.78 -23.82 4.74
CA VAL A 99 -3.96 -22.36 4.68
C VAL A 99 -5.37 -22.01 5.12
N SER A 100 -5.49 -21.33 6.24
CA SER A 100 -6.75 -20.95 6.87
C SER A 100 -7.09 -19.47 6.64
N PHE A 101 -8.34 -19.08 6.85
CA PHE A 101 -8.75 -17.68 6.80
C PHE A 101 -8.05 -16.80 7.84
N GLY A 102 -7.61 -17.38 8.96
CA GLY A 102 -6.81 -16.69 9.97
C GLY A 102 -5.41 -16.32 9.51
N ASP A 103 -4.86 -17.04 8.53
CA ASP A 103 -3.52 -16.79 8.01
C ASP A 103 -3.43 -15.53 7.14
N LEU A 104 -4.55 -14.92 6.80
CA LEU A 104 -4.59 -13.62 6.09
C LEU A 104 -3.93 -12.46 6.85
N TYR A 105 -3.68 -12.62 8.14
CA TYR A 105 -2.88 -11.67 8.92
C TYR A 105 -1.38 -11.80 8.67
N ASP A 106 -0.93 -12.92 8.07
CA ASP A 106 0.42 -13.07 7.55
C ASP A 106 0.53 -12.31 6.22
N PRO A 107 1.49 -11.37 6.09
CA PRO A 107 1.70 -10.60 4.87
C PRO A 107 1.93 -11.46 3.62
N ASP A 108 2.66 -12.57 3.75
CA ASP A 108 2.93 -13.49 2.63
C ASP A 108 1.64 -14.11 2.10
N VAL A 109 0.79 -14.62 2.99
CA VAL A 109 -0.49 -15.23 2.62
C VAL A 109 -1.45 -14.18 2.05
N SER A 110 -1.45 -12.97 2.61
CA SER A 110 -2.36 -11.91 2.21
C SER A 110 -2.03 -11.30 0.84
N ILE A 111 -0.74 -11.25 0.45
CA ILE A 111 -0.29 -10.64 -0.82
C ILE A 111 -0.24 -11.67 -1.97
N ARG A 112 -0.05 -12.96 -1.64
CA ARG A 112 -0.01 -14.05 -2.61
C ARG A 112 -1.27 -14.12 -3.45
#